data_76fd290cf5eb3ceb3362096a07cee892
#
_entry.id   76fd290cf5eb3ceb3362096a07cee892
#
_cell.length_a   1.000
_cell.length_b   1.000
_cell.length_c   1.000
_cell.angle_alpha   90.00
_cell.angle_beta   90.00
_cell.angle_gamma   90.00
#
_symmetry.space_group_name_H-M   'P 1'
#
loop_
_entity.id
_entity.type
_entity.pdbx_description
1 polymer ?
#
loop_
_entity_poly.entity_id
_entity_poly.type
_entity_poly.pdbx_seq_one_letter_code
_entity_poly.pdbx_strand_id
1 'polypeptide(L)'
;MANYYSDHPEFDFYLNHPEMKRVVELKERNFADKDKYEDAPVDFDDAIENYKRVLDITGDIAANILEPNSEAVDLEGPHLVEGRMHYASKTYENIEATRQAGLWGISMPRRYGGLNMPITPYSMASEIVATADAGFQNIWSLQDCIETLYEFGSEEQRQKYIPRVCAGETMSMDLTEPDAGSDLQRVMLKATYSEEEGCWLLNGVKRF
;
A
#
# COMPACT_ATOMS: atom_id res chain seq x y z
N MET A 1 -12.86 -2.34 -23.02
CA MET A 1 -12.34 -1.18 -22.28
C MET A 1 -10.87 -1.46 -22.04
N ALA A 2 -10.02 -0.45 -22.04
CA ALA A 2 -8.61 -0.64 -21.69
C ALA A 2 -8.50 -1.14 -20.25
N ASN A 3 -7.58 -2.06 -20.00
CA ASN A 3 -7.32 -2.59 -18.67
C ASN A 3 -5.82 -2.89 -18.56
N TYR A 4 -5.12 -2.22 -17.69
CA TYR A 4 -3.66 -2.31 -17.59
C TYR A 4 -3.14 -3.65 -17.06
N TYR A 5 -4.00 -4.53 -16.57
CA TYR A 5 -3.62 -5.90 -16.28
C TYR A 5 -3.81 -6.82 -17.49
N SER A 6 -5.00 -6.82 -18.10
CA SER A 6 -5.31 -7.72 -19.23
C SER A 6 -4.53 -7.40 -20.50
N ASP A 7 -4.08 -6.15 -20.65
CA ASP A 7 -3.27 -5.71 -21.79
C ASP A 7 -1.78 -6.09 -21.63
N HIS A 8 -1.37 -6.66 -20.48
CA HIS A 8 0.00 -7.01 -20.10
C HIS A 8 0.12 -8.51 -19.75
N PRO A 9 0.25 -9.40 -20.74
CA PRO A 9 0.29 -10.86 -20.50
C PRO A 9 1.50 -11.33 -19.68
N GLU A 10 2.54 -10.51 -19.53
CA GLU A 10 3.71 -10.79 -18.71
C GLU A 10 3.37 -11.00 -17.23
N PHE A 11 2.31 -10.41 -16.71
CA PHE A 11 1.88 -10.63 -15.33
C PHE A 11 1.47 -12.08 -15.09
N ASP A 12 0.78 -12.68 -16.05
CA ASP A 12 0.42 -14.10 -15.99
C ASP A 12 1.66 -15.01 -15.99
N PHE A 13 2.73 -14.63 -16.72
CA PHE A 13 3.98 -15.37 -16.68
C PHE A 13 4.57 -15.46 -15.27
N TYR A 14 4.58 -14.36 -14.53
CA TYR A 14 5.09 -14.34 -13.15
C TYR A 14 4.17 -15.08 -12.18
N LEU A 15 2.84 -14.94 -12.31
CA LEU A 15 1.89 -15.65 -11.46
C LEU A 15 1.93 -17.17 -11.65
N ASN A 16 2.28 -17.63 -12.86
CA ASN A 16 2.44 -19.04 -13.19
C ASN A 16 3.88 -19.56 -12.96
N HIS A 17 4.78 -18.75 -12.38
CA HIS A 17 6.13 -19.22 -12.07
C HIS A 17 6.10 -20.39 -11.07
N PRO A 18 6.91 -21.46 -11.28
CA PRO A 18 6.87 -22.64 -10.40
C PRO A 18 7.02 -22.37 -8.90
N GLU A 19 7.80 -21.35 -8.52
CA GLU A 19 8.00 -20.97 -7.12
C GLU A 19 6.79 -20.27 -6.50
N MET A 20 5.83 -19.79 -7.30
CA MET A 20 4.63 -19.12 -6.77
C MET A 20 3.83 -20.04 -5.85
N LYS A 21 3.80 -21.32 -6.12
CA LYS A 21 3.13 -22.27 -5.23
C LYS A 21 3.69 -22.21 -3.81
N ARG A 22 5.02 -22.23 -3.69
CA ARG A 22 5.68 -22.11 -2.38
C ARG A 22 5.43 -20.77 -1.71
N VAL A 23 5.47 -19.68 -2.47
CA VAL A 23 5.20 -18.32 -1.97
C VAL A 23 3.78 -18.23 -1.39
N VAL A 24 2.79 -18.74 -2.14
CA VAL A 24 1.38 -18.74 -1.72
C VAL A 24 1.17 -19.62 -0.48
N GLU A 25 1.70 -20.85 -0.48
CA GLU A 25 1.58 -21.76 0.65
C GLU A 25 2.17 -21.18 1.95
N LEU A 26 3.30 -20.47 1.84
CA LEU A 26 3.91 -19.78 2.99
C LEU A 26 3.05 -18.59 3.46
N LYS A 27 2.62 -17.73 2.54
CA LYS A 27 1.81 -16.55 2.88
C LYS A 27 0.45 -16.94 3.45
N GLU A 28 -0.21 -17.93 2.87
CA GLU A 28 -1.51 -18.45 3.31
C GLU A 28 -1.40 -19.50 4.45
N ARG A 29 -0.16 -19.76 4.93
CA ARG A 29 0.10 -20.74 6.01
C ARG A 29 -0.56 -22.09 5.73
N ASN A 30 -0.37 -22.59 4.48
CA ASN A 30 -1.06 -23.76 3.95
C ASN A 30 -2.59 -23.65 4.07
N PHE A 31 -3.14 -22.49 3.72
CA PHE A 31 -4.58 -22.19 3.68
C PHE A 31 -5.28 -22.37 5.05
N ALA A 32 -4.56 -22.00 6.12
CA ALA A 32 -5.06 -22.15 7.50
C ALA A 32 -6.26 -21.27 7.85
N ASP A 33 -6.56 -20.28 7.03
CA ASP A 33 -7.65 -19.33 7.24
C ASP A 33 -8.89 -19.57 6.34
N LYS A 34 -8.88 -20.63 5.50
CA LYS A 34 -9.93 -20.92 4.51
C LYS A 34 -11.34 -21.03 5.06
N ASP A 35 -11.48 -21.43 6.33
CA ASP A 35 -12.77 -21.57 7.00
C ASP A 35 -13.07 -20.39 7.95
N LYS A 36 -12.20 -19.35 7.99
CA LYS A 36 -12.32 -18.22 8.91
C LYS A 36 -12.74 -16.92 8.24
N TYR A 37 -12.35 -16.74 7.01
CA TYR A 37 -12.62 -15.53 6.22
C TYR A 37 -13.19 -15.93 4.87
N GLU A 38 -14.20 -15.22 4.43
CA GLU A 38 -14.91 -15.50 3.17
C GLU A 38 -13.98 -15.32 1.94
N ASP A 39 -13.04 -14.39 2.03
CA ASP A 39 -12.05 -14.07 1.00
C ASP A 39 -10.76 -14.91 1.09
N ALA A 40 -10.66 -15.81 2.07
CA ALA A 40 -9.48 -16.67 2.21
C ALA A 40 -9.51 -17.81 1.19
N PRO A 41 -8.43 -18.01 0.40
CA PRO A 41 -8.39 -19.06 -0.60
C PRO A 41 -8.38 -20.45 0.05
N VAL A 42 -9.02 -21.41 -0.63
CA VAL A 42 -9.09 -22.79 -0.16
C VAL A 42 -7.87 -23.61 -0.59
N ASP A 43 -7.24 -23.23 -1.70
CA ASP A 43 -6.04 -23.88 -2.25
C ASP A 43 -5.24 -22.89 -3.12
N PHE A 44 -4.19 -23.41 -3.79
CA PHE A 44 -3.31 -22.61 -4.63
C PHE A 44 -4.02 -22.01 -5.84
N ASP A 45 -4.85 -22.78 -6.52
CA ASP A 45 -5.50 -22.33 -7.74
C ASP A 45 -6.51 -21.21 -7.43
N ASP A 46 -7.27 -21.35 -6.35
CA ASP A 46 -8.17 -20.32 -5.85
C ASP A 46 -7.41 -19.04 -5.42
N ALA A 47 -6.24 -19.20 -4.79
CA ALA A 47 -5.39 -18.05 -4.46
C ALA A 47 -4.94 -17.28 -5.71
N ILE A 48 -4.49 -17.99 -6.76
CA ILE A 48 -4.07 -17.36 -8.02
C ILE A 48 -5.26 -16.68 -8.70
N GLU A 49 -6.44 -17.27 -8.70
CA GLU A 49 -7.65 -16.63 -9.24
C GLU A 49 -8.02 -15.36 -8.48
N ASN A 50 -7.91 -15.37 -7.15
CA ASN A 50 -8.12 -14.18 -6.32
C ASN A 50 -7.10 -13.07 -6.64
N TYR A 51 -5.83 -13.40 -6.80
CA TYR A 51 -4.80 -12.42 -7.17
C TYR A 51 -5.06 -11.82 -8.55
N LYS A 52 -5.42 -12.65 -9.55
CA LYS A 52 -5.79 -12.17 -10.89
C LYS A 52 -6.99 -11.23 -10.84
N ARG A 53 -8.00 -11.52 -10.03
CA ARG A 53 -9.16 -10.66 -9.84
C ARG A 53 -8.79 -9.30 -9.25
N VAL A 54 -7.91 -9.27 -8.24
CA VAL A 54 -7.41 -8.02 -7.66
C VAL A 54 -6.63 -7.21 -8.68
N LEU A 55 -5.77 -7.87 -9.47
CA LEU A 55 -5.00 -7.21 -10.53
C LEU A 55 -5.90 -6.68 -11.66
N ASP A 56 -6.94 -7.41 -12.03
CA ASP A 56 -7.91 -6.99 -13.04
C ASP A 56 -8.70 -5.74 -12.59
N ILE A 57 -9.16 -5.71 -11.34
CA ILE A 57 -9.80 -4.54 -10.74
C ILE A 57 -8.82 -3.35 -10.68
N THR A 58 -7.56 -3.60 -10.31
CA THR A 58 -6.53 -2.56 -10.30
C THR A 58 -6.28 -2.02 -11.70
N GLY A 59 -6.21 -2.89 -12.71
CA GLY A 59 -6.03 -2.52 -14.11
C GLY A 59 -7.18 -1.70 -14.69
N ASP A 60 -8.41 -2.04 -14.32
CA ASP A 60 -9.60 -1.27 -14.72
C ASP A 60 -9.60 0.15 -14.11
N ILE A 61 -9.33 0.26 -12.80
CA ILE A 61 -9.23 1.56 -12.11
C ILE A 61 -8.07 2.38 -12.68
N ALA A 62 -6.93 1.76 -12.95
CA ALA A 62 -5.76 2.42 -13.54
C ALA A 62 -6.11 3.07 -14.87
N ALA A 63 -6.71 2.31 -15.79
CA ALA A 63 -7.03 2.77 -17.13
C ALA A 63 -8.20 3.78 -17.19
N ASN A 64 -9.19 3.64 -16.32
CA ASN A 64 -10.45 4.38 -16.46
C ASN A 64 -10.62 5.51 -15.43
N ILE A 65 -9.76 5.57 -14.40
CA ILE A 65 -9.81 6.59 -13.35
C ILE A 65 -8.45 7.27 -13.16
N LEU A 66 -7.37 6.50 -12.89
CA LEU A 66 -6.09 7.10 -12.53
C LEU A 66 -5.44 7.82 -13.71
N GLU A 67 -5.30 7.14 -14.86
CA GLU A 67 -4.71 7.74 -16.06
C GLU A 67 -5.48 8.98 -16.54
N PRO A 68 -6.83 8.97 -16.68
CA PRO A 68 -7.58 10.16 -17.06
C PRO A 68 -7.45 11.33 -16.08
N ASN A 69 -7.16 11.08 -14.82
CA ASN A 69 -6.99 12.12 -13.81
C ASN A 69 -5.55 12.66 -13.73
N SER A 70 -4.56 11.95 -14.25
CA SER A 70 -3.13 12.22 -14.03
C SER A 70 -2.70 13.62 -14.48
N GLU A 71 -3.12 14.06 -15.67
CA GLU A 71 -2.79 15.40 -16.17
C GLU A 71 -3.37 16.51 -15.27
N ALA A 72 -4.61 16.36 -14.83
CA ALA A 72 -5.24 17.33 -13.94
C ALA A 72 -4.56 17.38 -12.57
N VAL A 73 -4.12 16.23 -12.04
CA VAL A 73 -3.34 16.16 -10.80
C VAL A 73 -2.01 16.88 -10.93
N ASP A 74 -1.29 16.67 -12.03
CA ASP A 74 0.01 17.31 -12.28
C ASP A 74 -0.12 18.83 -12.42
N LEU A 75 -1.13 19.30 -13.15
CA LEU A 75 -1.38 20.72 -13.36
C LEU A 75 -1.84 21.46 -12.09
N GLU A 76 -2.71 20.83 -11.28
CA GLU A 76 -3.20 21.43 -10.04
C GLU A 76 -2.13 21.41 -8.95
N GLY A 77 -1.49 20.25 -8.75
CA GLY A 77 -0.48 20.04 -7.71
C GLY A 77 -1.03 20.10 -6.27
N PRO A 78 -0.20 19.86 -5.27
CA PRO A 78 -0.58 19.99 -3.87
C PRO A 78 -0.61 21.46 -3.43
N HIS A 79 -1.54 21.79 -2.52
CA HIS A 79 -1.74 23.14 -2.01
C HIS A 79 -1.49 23.23 -0.51
N LEU A 80 -0.85 24.31 -0.07
CA LEU A 80 -0.72 24.63 1.35
C LEU A 80 -1.79 25.65 1.74
N VAL A 81 -2.77 25.22 2.54
CA VAL A 81 -3.86 26.08 3.01
C VAL A 81 -3.86 26.09 4.55
N GLU A 82 -3.71 27.25 5.15
CA GLU A 82 -3.70 27.44 6.63
C GLU A 82 -2.70 26.51 7.35
N GLY A 83 -1.53 26.29 6.73
CA GLY A 83 -0.48 25.44 7.27
C GLY A 83 -0.73 23.93 7.12
N ARG A 84 -1.76 23.51 6.38
CA ARG A 84 -2.06 22.12 6.07
C ARG A 84 -1.90 21.87 4.57
N MET A 85 -1.30 20.72 4.24
CA MET A 85 -1.17 20.26 2.87
C MET A 85 -2.50 19.64 2.41
N HIS A 86 -2.91 19.99 1.21
CA HIS A 86 -4.04 19.42 0.49
C HIS A 86 -3.54 18.84 -0.83
N TYR A 87 -3.97 17.64 -1.16
CA TYR A 87 -3.72 17.06 -2.47
C TYR A 87 -4.54 17.78 -3.55
N ALA A 88 -4.15 17.62 -4.82
CA ALA A 88 -4.98 17.98 -5.95
C ALA A 88 -6.35 17.28 -5.87
N SER A 89 -7.39 17.94 -6.37
CA SER A 89 -8.78 17.46 -6.27
C SER A 89 -8.95 16.03 -6.81
N LYS A 90 -8.31 15.75 -7.95
CA LYS A 90 -8.37 14.43 -8.59
C LYS A 90 -7.60 13.34 -7.83
N THR A 91 -6.61 13.72 -7.01
CA THR A 91 -5.93 12.77 -6.11
C THR A 91 -6.90 12.18 -5.07
N TYR A 92 -7.82 12.98 -4.54
CA TYR A 92 -8.85 12.48 -3.61
C TYR A 92 -9.82 11.52 -4.31
N GLU A 93 -10.18 11.75 -5.57
CA GLU A 93 -10.98 10.82 -6.37
C GLU A 93 -10.24 9.49 -6.57
N ASN A 94 -8.94 9.53 -6.85
CA ASN A 94 -8.09 8.35 -7.00
C ASN A 94 -7.99 7.54 -5.69
N ILE A 95 -7.79 8.22 -4.55
CA ILE A 95 -7.79 7.59 -3.22
C ILE A 95 -9.14 6.92 -2.95
N GLU A 96 -10.23 7.60 -3.23
CA GLU A 96 -11.58 7.07 -2.97
C GLU A 96 -11.90 5.87 -3.86
N ALA A 97 -11.53 5.89 -5.15
CA ALA A 97 -11.72 4.78 -6.06
C ALA A 97 -10.97 3.52 -5.61
N THR A 98 -9.69 3.66 -5.25
CA THR A 98 -8.88 2.55 -4.76
C THR A 98 -9.34 2.05 -3.39
N ARG A 99 -9.86 2.96 -2.54
CA ARG A 99 -10.43 2.62 -1.23
C ARG A 99 -11.72 1.81 -1.37
N GLN A 100 -12.63 2.23 -2.24
CA GLN A 100 -13.90 1.52 -2.50
C GLN A 100 -13.68 0.13 -3.09
N ALA A 101 -12.62 -0.03 -3.87
CA ALA A 101 -12.22 -1.32 -4.43
C ALA A 101 -11.46 -2.23 -3.45
N GLY A 102 -11.21 -1.79 -2.22
CA GLY A 102 -10.46 -2.57 -1.23
C GLY A 102 -8.98 -2.75 -1.54
N LEU A 103 -8.38 -1.84 -2.31
CA LEU A 103 -6.97 -1.91 -2.73
C LEU A 103 -6.02 -1.24 -1.73
N TRP A 104 -6.34 -1.30 -0.43
CA TRP A 104 -5.49 -0.81 0.65
C TRP A 104 -5.21 -1.91 1.66
N GLY A 105 -3.99 -1.92 2.22
CA GLY A 105 -3.56 -2.99 3.10
C GLY A 105 -3.45 -4.35 2.39
N ILE A 106 -3.16 -4.36 1.10
CA ILE A 106 -3.17 -5.56 0.24
C ILE A 106 -2.30 -6.68 0.82
N SER A 107 -1.11 -6.35 1.34
CA SER A 107 -0.18 -7.32 1.93
C SER A 107 -0.51 -7.70 3.38
N MET A 108 -1.38 -6.93 4.05
CA MET A 108 -1.70 -7.13 5.45
C MET A 108 -2.60 -8.35 5.70
N PRO A 109 -2.43 -9.02 6.86
CA PRO A 109 -3.28 -10.15 7.21
C PRO A 109 -4.78 -9.80 7.28
N ARG A 110 -5.63 -10.76 6.89
CA ARG A 110 -7.10 -10.63 6.91
C ARG A 110 -7.66 -10.23 8.27
N ARG A 111 -7.03 -10.66 9.38
CA ARG A 111 -7.44 -10.27 10.74
C ARG A 111 -7.42 -8.77 11.01
N TYR A 112 -6.73 -7.99 10.17
CA TYR A 112 -6.69 -6.54 10.23
C TYR A 112 -7.46 -5.87 9.08
N GLY A 113 -8.13 -6.65 8.23
CA GLY A 113 -8.88 -6.16 7.08
C GLY A 113 -8.08 -6.08 5.78
N GLY A 114 -6.87 -6.66 5.73
CA GLY A 114 -6.07 -6.77 4.51
C GLY A 114 -6.38 -8.00 3.68
N LEU A 115 -5.83 -8.08 2.47
CA LEU A 115 -6.04 -9.19 1.54
C LEU A 115 -5.06 -10.34 1.71
N ASN A 116 -4.06 -10.19 2.57
CA ASN A 116 -3.00 -11.18 2.80
C ASN A 116 -2.23 -11.58 1.52
N MET A 117 -2.15 -10.72 0.52
CA MET A 117 -1.45 -11.03 -0.73
C MET A 117 0.08 -11.09 -0.52
N PRO A 118 0.79 -11.99 -1.22
CA PRO A 118 2.24 -11.96 -1.29
C PRO A 118 2.76 -10.70 -1.96
N ILE A 119 4.04 -10.40 -1.76
CA ILE A 119 4.68 -9.23 -2.34
C ILE A 119 4.68 -9.24 -3.88
N THR A 120 4.72 -10.42 -4.52
CA THR A 120 4.76 -10.54 -5.98
C THR A 120 3.52 -9.93 -6.64
N PRO A 121 2.26 -10.38 -6.38
CA PRO A 121 1.09 -9.74 -6.95
C PRO A 121 0.87 -8.31 -6.44
N TYR A 122 1.31 -7.97 -5.23
CA TYR A 122 1.30 -6.58 -4.77
C TYR A 122 2.21 -5.69 -5.62
N SER A 123 3.42 -6.15 -5.96
CA SER A 123 4.34 -5.40 -6.83
C SER A 123 3.77 -5.22 -8.25
N MET A 124 3.04 -6.21 -8.76
CA MET A 124 2.34 -6.08 -10.03
C MET A 124 1.23 -5.00 -9.97
N ALA A 125 0.44 -5.00 -8.90
CA ALA A 125 -0.57 -3.96 -8.69
C ALA A 125 0.09 -2.57 -8.60
N SER A 126 1.24 -2.47 -7.93
CA SER A 126 2.03 -1.23 -7.84
C SER A 126 2.54 -0.76 -9.21
N GLU A 127 3.00 -1.67 -10.06
CA GLU A 127 3.42 -1.40 -11.43
C GLU A 127 2.25 -0.88 -12.28
N ILE A 128 1.08 -1.53 -12.19
CA ILE A 128 -0.15 -1.09 -12.87
C ILE A 128 -0.52 0.33 -12.48
N VAL A 129 -0.54 0.64 -11.18
CA VAL A 129 -0.84 1.98 -10.67
C VAL A 129 0.20 2.99 -11.12
N ALA A 130 1.50 2.64 -11.08
CA ALA A 130 2.59 3.52 -11.51
C ALA A 130 2.55 3.83 -13.00
N THR A 131 2.10 2.89 -13.83
CA THR A 131 1.94 3.06 -15.27
C THR A 131 0.86 4.10 -15.58
N ALA A 132 -0.22 4.12 -14.80
CA ALA A 132 -1.31 5.08 -14.95
C ALA A 132 -0.96 6.47 -14.40
N ASP A 133 -0.39 6.52 -13.19
CA ASP A 133 0.01 7.76 -12.51
C ASP A 133 1.12 7.48 -11.49
N ALA A 134 2.35 7.79 -11.86
CA ALA A 134 3.52 7.58 -11.02
C ALA A 134 3.50 8.46 -9.75
N GLY A 135 2.88 9.62 -9.80
CA GLY A 135 2.68 10.52 -8.65
C GLY A 135 1.70 9.92 -7.65
N PHE A 136 0.57 9.42 -8.13
CA PHE A 136 -0.41 8.73 -7.29
C PHE A 136 0.15 7.42 -6.72
N GLN A 137 0.93 6.68 -7.50
CA GLN A 137 1.58 5.46 -7.03
C GLN A 137 2.44 5.72 -5.79
N ASN A 138 3.13 6.86 -5.72
CA ASN A 138 3.91 7.22 -4.53
C ASN A 138 3.02 7.34 -3.27
N ILE A 139 1.82 7.93 -3.39
CA ILE A 139 0.86 8.03 -2.28
C ILE A 139 0.30 6.65 -1.93
N TRP A 140 -0.13 5.90 -2.93
CA TRP A 140 -0.77 4.61 -2.75
C TRP A 140 0.17 3.53 -2.20
N SER A 141 1.42 3.49 -2.66
CA SER A 141 2.41 2.49 -2.20
C SER A 141 2.91 2.73 -0.78
N LEU A 142 2.73 3.95 -0.22
CA LEU A 142 3.08 4.20 1.18
C LEU A 142 2.26 3.36 2.18
N GLN A 143 1.21 2.68 1.74
CA GLN A 143 0.56 1.63 2.54
C GLN A 143 1.56 0.55 3.00
N ASP A 144 2.68 0.34 2.29
CA ASP A 144 3.74 -0.60 2.68
C ASP A 144 4.44 -0.23 3.98
N CYS A 145 4.43 1.05 4.36
CA CYS A 145 5.00 1.48 5.64
C CYS A 145 4.39 0.75 6.83
N ILE A 146 3.15 0.23 6.66
CA ILE A 146 2.46 -0.51 7.71
C ILE A 146 3.09 -1.89 7.97
N GLU A 147 3.86 -2.45 7.03
CA GLU A 147 4.59 -3.71 7.25
C GLU A 147 5.65 -3.56 8.34
N THR A 148 6.29 -2.39 8.43
CA THR A 148 7.21 -2.11 9.54
C THR A 148 6.50 -2.17 10.89
N LEU A 149 5.29 -1.61 10.96
CA LEU A 149 4.48 -1.70 12.17
C LEU A 149 3.99 -3.12 12.43
N TYR A 150 3.63 -3.86 11.38
CA TYR A 150 3.22 -5.25 11.51
C TYR A 150 4.35 -6.13 12.04
N GLU A 151 5.58 -5.94 11.56
CA GLU A 151 6.74 -6.74 11.96
C GLU A 151 7.24 -6.35 13.37
N PHE A 152 7.41 -5.07 13.65
CA PHE A 152 8.11 -4.55 14.82
C PHE A 152 7.21 -3.89 15.88
N GLY A 153 5.96 -3.59 15.56
CA GLY A 153 5.04 -2.94 16.48
C GLY A 153 4.50 -3.88 17.56
N SER A 154 4.00 -3.29 18.66
CA SER A 154 3.23 -4.03 19.66
C SER A 154 1.87 -4.46 19.11
N GLU A 155 1.23 -5.45 19.73
CA GLU A 155 -0.12 -5.88 19.29
C GLU A 155 -1.15 -4.73 19.43
N GLU A 156 -1.01 -3.89 20.45
CA GLU A 156 -1.85 -2.69 20.63
C GLU A 156 -1.69 -1.72 19.43
N GLN A 157 -0.45 -1.48 19.00
CA GLN A 157 -0.18 -0.63 17.83
C GLN A 157 -0.73 -1.25 16.54
N ARG A 158 -0.54 -2.55 16.35
CA ARG A 158 -1.08 -3.27 15.18
C ARG A 158 -2.60 -3.16 15.11
N GLN A 159 -3.30 -3.43 16.21
CA GLN A 159 -4.77 -3.34 16.29
C GLN A 159 -5.28 -1.92 16.08
N LYS A 160 -4.52 -0.92 16.48
CA LYS A 160 -4.92 0.48 16.36
C LYS A 160 -4.73 1.04 14.94
N TYR A 161 -3.63 0.71 14.27
CA TYR A 161 -3.24 1.40 13.04
C TYR A 161 -3.42 0.59 11.77
N ILE A 162 -3.19 -0.75 11.79
CA ILE A 162 -3.28 -1.54 10.56
C ILE A 162 -4.70 -1.50 9.96
N PRO A 163 -5.80 -1.66 10.73
CA PRO A 163 -7.14 -1.58 10.17
C PRO A 163 -7.47 -0.24 9.52
N ARG A 164 -6.87 0.86 10.00
CA ARG A 164 -7.07 2.20 9.42
C ARG A 164 -6.45 2.29 8.02
N VAL A 165 -5.24 1.77 7.86
CA VAL A 165 -4.59 1.73 6.54
C VAL A 165 -5.32 0.78 5.59
N CYS A 166 -5.76 -0.38 6.07
CA CYS A 166 -6.60 -1.29 5.28
C CYS A 166 -7.95 -0.65 4.86
N ALA A 167 -8.44 0.33 5.63
CA ALA A 167 -9.61 1.13 5.29
C ALA A 167 -9.31 2.35 4.39
N GLY A 168 -8.07 2.52 3.92
CA GLY A 168 -7.67 3.55 2.97
C GLY A 168 -7.12 4.83 3.59
N GLU A 169 -6.69 4.82 4.85
CA GLU A 169 -5.92 5.94 5.39
C GLU A 169 -4.50 5.94 4.80
N THR A 170 -4.07 7.11 4.34
CA THR A 170 -2.73 7.30 3.80
C THR A 170 -1.67 7.33 4.88
N MET A 171 -0.45 6.93 4.54
CA MET A 171 0.73 7.01 5.39
C MET A 171 1.79 7.91 4.77
N SER A 172 2.77 8.30 5.58
CA SER A 172 4.00 8.94 5.13
C SER A 172 5.22 8.21 5.70
N MET A 173 6.33 8.33 4.99
CA MET A 173 7.62 7.78 5.40
C MET A 173 8.65 8.89 5.44
N ASP A 174 8.89 9.43 6.63
CA ASP A 174 9.77 10.57 6.86
C ASP A 174 11.13 10.07 7.37
N LEU A 175 12.05 9.76 6.47
CA LEU A 175 13.38 9.20 6.80
C LEU A 175 14.51 10.22 6.65
N THR A 176 14.55 10.91 5.51
CA THR A 176 15.63 11.80 5.13
C THR A 176 15.72 13.02 6.03
N GLU A 177 16.95 13.44 6.35
CA GLU A 177 17.27 14.69 7.03
C GLU A 177 18.12 15.58 6.12
N PRO A 178 18.31 16.89 6.44
CA PRO A 178 19.11 17.77 5.63
C PRO A 178 20.53 17.25 5.32
N ASP A 179 21.14 16.55 6.27
CA ASP A 179 22.53 16.04 6.18
C ASP A 179 22.61 14.51 6.12
N ALA A 180 21.48 13.81 6.00
CA ALA A 180 21.41 12.36 5.99
C ALA A 180 20.30 11.85 5.06
N GLY A 181 20.65 11.53 3.83
CA GLY A 181 19.76 10.92 2.82
C GLY A 181 20.11 9.46 2.59
N SER A 182 21.03 9.18 1.66
CA SER A 182 21.50 7.81 1.37
C SER A 182 22.16 7.14 2.58
N ASP A 183 22.85 7.91 3.40
CA ASP A 183 23.46 7.43 4.65
C ASP A 183 22.55 7.75 5.85
N LEU A 184 21.55 6.90 6.07
CA LEU A 184 20.62 7.03 7.20
C LEU A 184 21.26 6.76 8.57
N GLN A 185 22.50 6.26 8.63
CA GLN A 185 23.21 6.11 9.91
C GLN A 185 23.59 7.46 10.54
N ARG A 186 23.52 8.53 9.74
CA ARG A 186 23.84 9.91 10.17
C ARG A 186 22.62 10.72 10.60
N VAL A 187 21.43 10.10 10.69
CA VAL A 187 20.24 10.82 11.15
C VAL A 187 20.42 11.35 12.58
N MET A 188 19.98 12.56 12.79
CA MET A 188 20.15 13.32 14.05
C MET A 188 18.87 13.55 14.82
N LEU A 189 17.70 13.29 14.24
CA LEU A 189 16.42 13.42 14.94
C LEU A 189 16.46 12.58 16.22
N LYS A 190 16.11 13.20 17.33
CA LYS A 190 16.16 12.58 18.65
C LYS A 190 14.78 12.52 19.28
N ALA A 191 14.45 11.35 19.84
CA ALA A 191 13.30 11.15 20.70
C ALA A 191 13.76 11.19 22.16
N THR A 192 13.12 12.01 23.00
CA THR A 192 13.36 12.08 24.45
C THR A 192 12.04 11.86 25.16
N TYR A 193 11.99 10.91 26.09
CA TYR A 193 10.78 10.65 26.85
C TYR A 193 10.55 11.77 27.87
N SER A 194 9.33 12.31 27.92
CA SER A 194 8.88 13.27 28.92
C SER A 194 7.97 12.55 29.93
N GLU A 195 8.40 12.48 31.17
CA GLU A 195 7.59 11.90 32.25
C GLU A 195 6.38 12.80 32.58
N GLU A 196 6.53 14.11 32.42
CA GLU A 196 5.49 15.09 32.67
C GLU A 196 4.33 14.96 31.66
N GLU A 197 4.65 14.74 30.37
CA GLU A 197 3.67 14.64 29.31
C GLU A 197 3.26 13.17 29.00
N GLY A 198 3.99 12.20 29.54
CA GLY A 198 3.74 10.78 29.31
C GLY A 198 3.96 10.34 27.85
N CYS A 199 4.80 11.05 27.09
CA CYS A 199 5.04 10.79 25.69
C CYS A 199 6.50 11.02 25.26
N TRP A 200 6.84 10.60 24.05
CA TRP A 200 8.13 10.87 23.42
C TRP A 200 8.09 12.20 22.68
N LEU A 201 8.97 13.12 23.03
CA LEU A 201 9.18 14.39 22.34
C LEU A 201 10.20 14.21 21.23
N LEU A 202 9.80 14.47 19.99
CA LEU A 202 10.67 14.40 18.82
C LEU A 202 11.27 15.78 18.55
N ASN A 203 12.60 15.83 18.41
CA ASN A 203 13.34 17.06 18.09
C ASN A 203 14.28 16.81 16.91
N GLY A 204 14.07 17.52 15.82
CA GLY A 204 14.82 17.40 14.56
C GLY A 204 13.99 17.80 13.36
N VAL A 205 14.55 17.60 12.17
CA VAL A 205 13.92 17.93 10.90
C VAL A 205 13.92 16.69 10.02
N LYS A 206 12.75 16.32 9.53
CA LYS A 206 12.58 15.26 8.51
C LYS A 206 12.08 15.85 7.21
N ARG A 207 12.32 15.15 6.09
CA ARG A 207 11.89 15.52 4.74
C ARG A 207 11.19 14.36 4.06
N PHE A 208 10.26 14.70 3.13
CA PHE A 208 9.47 13.85 2.23
C PHE A 208 8.35 13.06 2.88
#